data_aa9301848a4944567b9df228db4421fd
#
_entry.id   aa9301848a4944567b9df228db4421fd
#
_cell.length_a   1.000
_cell.length_b   1.000
_cell.length_c   1.000
_cell.angle_alpha   90.00
_cell.angle_beta   90.00
_cell.angle_gamma   90.00
#
_symmetry.space_group_name_H-M   'P 1'
#
loop_
_entity.id
_entity.type
_entity.pdbx_description
1 polymer ?
#
loop_
_entity_poly.entity_id
_entity_poly.type
_entity_poly.pdbx_seq_one_letter_code
_entity_poly.pdbx_strand_id
1 'polypeptide(L)'
;MLNFNSKHADPSSPDALVLTKELHIELEELYGKERIEEFEEENKSFLYFIIVSDENDNPAGCGALKYFDPFTIEIKRMYVKKIFRGKGLSKLILQELERKAKEMNYGRIVLETGVRQPEAVNLYEKSGYRIIEPYGKYADDPESLYYGKNLNY
;
A
#
# COMPACT_ATOMS: atom_id res chain seq x y z
N MET A 1 25.93 2.48 1.35
CA MET A 1 24.62 1.89 1.00
C MET A 1 23.74 1.87 2.24
N LEU A 2 22.52 2.38 2.11
CA LEU A 2 21.58 2.35 3.22
C LEU A 2 20.93 0.97 3.31
N ASN A 3 20.85 0.44 4.51
CA ASN A 3 20.20 -0.85 4.76
C ASN A 3 18.81 -0.62 5.35
N PHE A 4 17.81 -1.27 4.75
CA PHE A 4 16.44 -1.21 5.23
C PHE A 4 15.95 -2.62 5.52
N ASN A 5 15.19 -2.74 6.59
CA ASN A 5 14.59 -4.02 7.01
C ASN A 5 13.08 -3.92 7.01
N SER A 6 12.42 -4.93 6.47
CA SER A 6 10.98 -5.04 6.57
C SER A 6 10.62 -5.98 7.73
N LYS A 7 9.57 -5.62 8.48
CA LYS A 7 9.04 -6.41 9.58
C LYS A 7 7.53 -6.42 9.54
N HIS A 8 6.95 -7.57 9.82
CA HIS A 8 5.53 -7.64 10.12
C HIS A 8 5.23 -6.80 11.37
N ALA A 9 4.17 -6.03 11.35
CA ALA A 9 3.80 -5.16 12.45
C ALA A 9 2.30 -5.21 12.71
N ASP A 10 1.91 -4.91 13.93
CA ASP A 10 0.51 -4.69 14.26
C ASP A 10 0.07 -3.38 13.58
N PRO A 11 -1.01 -3.40 12.77
CA PRO A 11 -1.51 -2.19 12.12
C PRO A 11 -1.93 -1.09 13.10
N SER A 12 -2.16 -1.43 14.36
CA SER A 12 -2.53 -0.49 15.42
C SER A 12 -1.34 -0.07 16.29
N SER A 13 -0.13 -0.52 15.96
CA SER A 13 1.07 -0.11 16.71
C SER A 13 1.34 1.39 16.53
N PRO A 14 2.06 2.02 17.47
CA PRO A 14 2.37 3.46 17.35
C PRO A 14 3.04 3.83 16.02
N ASP A 15 4.02 3.06 15.57
CA ASP A 15 4.71 3.33 14.31
C ASP A 15 3.79 3.18 13.11
N ALA A 16 2.93 2.15 13.10
CA ALA A 16 1.95 1.94 12.04
C ALA A 16 0.97 3.11 11.97
N LEU A 17 0.47 3.58 13.11
CA LEU A 17 -0.47 4.70 13.16
C LEU A 17 0.18 6.00 12.68
N VAL A 18 1.44 6.24 13.03
CA VAL A 18 2.16 7.43 12.55
C VAL A 18 2.28 7.41 11.03
N LEU A 19 2.72 6.28 10.46
CA LEU A 19 2.89 6.16 9.01
C LEU A 19 1.56 6.28 8.26
N THR A 20 0.52 5.62 8.74
CA THR A 20 -0.79 5.67 8.07
C THR A 20 -1.43 7.04 8.21
N LYS A 21 -1.19 7.75 9.31
CA LYS A 21 -1.65 9.13 9.48
C LYS A 21 -0.93 10.08 8.52
N GLU A 22 0.38 9.93 8.34
CA GLU A 22 1.13 10.74 7.38
C GLU A 22 0.62 10.52 5.95
N LEU A 23 0.36 9.27 5.60
CA LEU A 23 -0.25 8.94 4.30
C LEU A 23 -1.61 9.61 4.15
N HIS A 24 -2.44 9.52 5.16
CA HIS A 24 -3.76 10.12 5.20
C HIS A 24 -3.68 11.65 4.94
N ILE A 25 -2.76 12.33 5.63
CA ILE A 25 -2.57 13.78 5.47
C ILE A 25 -2.13 14.09 4.03
N GLU A 26 -1.22 13.31 3.46
CA GLU A 26 -0.78 13.50 2.08
C GLU A 26 -1.93 13.33 1.08
N LEU A 27 -2.75 12.30 1.26
CA LEU A 27 -3.92 12.05 0.41
C LEU A 27 -4.96 13.16 0.54
N GLU A 28 -5.16 13.67 1.75
CA GLU A 28 -6.06 14.79 2.01
C GLU A 28 -5.59 16.05 1.26
N GLU A 29 -4.29 16.32 1.27
CA GLU A 29 -3.72 17.44 0.53
C GLU A 29 -3.90 17.28 -0.97
N LEU A 30 -3.83 16.07 -1.50
CA LEU A 30 -3.96 15.80 -2.93
C LEU A 30 -5.42 15.78 -3.40
N TYR A 31 -6.33 15.20 -2.61
CA TYR A 31 -7.68 14.88 -3.06
C TYR A 31 -8.81 15.52 -2.27
N GLY A 32 -8.51 16.19 -1.16
CA GLY A 32 -9.51 16.82 -0.31
C GLY A 32 -9.95 15.95 0.86
N LYS A 33 -10.69 16.59 1.77
CA LYS A 33 -11.04 15.99 3.07
C LYS A 33 -12.12 14.92 3.01
N GLU A 34 -12.88 14.85 1.93
CA GLU A 34 -13.95 13.87 1.78
C GLU A 34 -13.44 12.44 1.79
N ARG A 35 -12.15 12.26 1.54
CA ARG A 35 -11.52 10.94 1.55
C ARG A 35 -10.99 10.53 2.91
N ILE A 36 -11.21 11.37 3.92
CA ILE A 36 -10.77 11.07 5.28
C ILE A 36 -11.84 10.22 5.94
N GLU A 37 -11.60 8.94 6.04
CA GLU A 37 -12.51 8.07 6.74
C GLU A 37 -11.72 7.14 7.66
N GLU A 38 -12.29 6.81 8.75
CA GLU A 38 -12.04 5.71 9.68
C GLU A 38 -10.74 4.91 9.47
N PHE A 39 -9.63 5.60 9.18
CA PHE A 39 -8.33 4.97 8.91
C PHE A 39 -7.92 3.97 9.99
N GLU A 40 -8.07 4.35 11.26
CA GLU A 40 -7.67 3.49 12.36
C GLU A 40 -8.53 2.23 12.45
N GLU A 41 -9.84 2.39 12.19
CA GLU A 41 -10.75 1.24 12.17
C GLU A 41 -10.45 0.31 11.01
N GLU A 42 -10.20 0.86 9.82
CA GLU A 42 -9.85 0.04 8.67
C GLU A 42 -8.54 -0.69 8.88
N ASN A 43 -7.56 -0.07 9.55
CA ASN A 43 -6.29 -0.71 9.86
C ASN A 43 -6.47 -2.04 10.60
N LYS A 44 -7.48 -2.14 11.43
CA LYS A 44 -7.78 -3.37 12.18
C LYS A 44 -8.22 -4.53 11.30
N SER A 45 -8.65 -4.25 10.06
CA SER A 45 -9.12 -5.27 9.14
C SER A 45 -8.01 -5.89 8.28
N PHE A 46 -6.77 -5.39 8.38
CA PHE A 46 -5.69 -5.90 7.54
C PHE A 46 -5.22 -7.29 7.96
N LEU A 47 -5.01 -8.14 6.97
CA LEU A 47 -4.49 -9.49 7.19
C LEU A 47 -2.98 -9.48 7.41
N TYR A 48 -2.31 -8.48 6.89
CA TYR A 48 -0.85 -8.36 6.97
C TYR A 48 -0.47 -6.90 6.85
N PHE A 49 0.49 -6.48 7.66
CA PHE A 49 0.99 -5.11 7.64
C PHE A 49 2.50 -5.16 7.86
N ILE A 50 3.25 -4.45 7.03
CA ILE A 50 4.70 -4.37 7.19
C ILE A 50 5.15 -2.94 7.36
N ILE A 51 6.21 -2.78 8.13
CA ILE A 51 6.94 -1.53 8.28
C ILE A 51 8.36 -1.79 7.80
N VAL A 52 8.85 -0.90 6.95
CA VAL A 52 10.25 -0.88 6.54
C VAL A 52 10.94 0.21 7.35
N SER A 53 12.02 -0.15 8.01
CA SER A 53 12.80 0.78 8.85
C SER A 53 14.24 0.84 8.36
N ASP A 54 14.91 1.95 8.67
CA ASP A 54 16.34 2.08 8.37
C ASP A 54 17.18 1.28 9.38
N GLU A 55 18.50 1.36 9.26
CA GLU A 55 19.41 0.61 10.14
C GLU A 55 19.39 1.06 11.60
N ASN A 56 18.79 2.21 11.87
CA ASN A 56 18.62 2.73 13.24
C ASN A 56 17.19 2.53 13.76
N ASP A 57 16.43 1.63 13.13
CA ASP A 57 15.03 1.35 13.47
C ASP A 57 14.07 2.53 13.30
N ASN A 58 14.43 3.52 12.48
CA ASN A 58 13.51 4.60 12.15
C ASN A 58 12.51 4.13 11.07
N PRO A 59 11.20 4.18 11.33
CA PRO A 59 10.21 3.80 10.33
C PRO A 59 10.33 4.67 9.08
N ALA A 60 10.41 4.03 7.93
CA ALA A 60 10.60 4.72 6.65
C ALA A 60 9.40 4.56 5.72
N GLY A 61 8.65 3.47 5.84
CA GLY A 61 7.50 3.22 4.98
C GLY A 61 6.70 2.02 5.43
N CYS A 62 5.57 1.81 4.77
CA CYS A 62 4.66 0.71 5.12
C CYS A 62 3.86 0.23 3.92
N GLY A 63 3.17 -0.89 4.12
CA GLY A 63 2.20 -1.43 3.20
C GLY A 63 1.38 -2.50 3.88
N ALA A 64 0.18 -2.76 3.36
CA ALA A 64 -0.74 -3.70 3.96
C ALA A 64 -1.45 -4.55 2.92
N LEU A 65 -1.95 -5.70 3.37
CA LEU A 65 -2.80 -6.58 2.59
C LEU A 65 -4.16 -6.70 3.28
N LYS A 66 -5.22 -6.54 2.51
CA LYS A 66 -6.60 -6.64 2.99
C LYS A 66 -7.35 -7.70 2.18
N TYR A 67 -8.18 -8.49 2.85
CA TYR A 67 -9.04 -9.47 2.17
C TYR A 67 -9.95 -8.78 1.16
N PHE A 68 -10.04 -9.34 -0.03
CA PHE A 68 -10.96 -8.88 -1.06
C PHE A 68 -11.98 -9.99 -1.39
N ASP A 69 -11.51 -11.14 -1.83
CA ASP A 69 -12.32 -12.33 -2.03
C ASP A 69 -11.42 -13.57 -1.85
N PRO A 70 -11.94 -14.82 -1.91
CA PRO A 70 -11.11 -16.00 -1.66
C PRO A 70 -9.90 -16.17 -2.58
N PHE A 71 -9.91 -15.56 -3.76
CA PHE A 71 -8.82 -15.64 -4.74
C PHE A 71 -7.96 -14.38 -4.78
N THR A 72 -8.48 -13.26 -4.30
CA THR A 72 -7.92 -11.91 -4.52
C THR A 72 -7.62 -11.23 -3.19
N ILE A 73 -6.47 -10.58 -3.10
CA ILE A 73 -6.10 -9.76 -1.95
C ILE A 73 -5.82 -8.34 -2.42
N GLU A 74 -6.11 -7.36 -1.57
CA GLU A 74 -5.96 -5.95 -1.91
C GLU A 74 -4.77 -5.32 -1.18
N ILE A 75 -3.95 -4.57 -1.92
CA ILE A 75 -2.89 -3.75 -1.34
C ILE A 75 -3.49 -2.44 -0.82
N LYS A 76 -3.14 -2.11 0.41
CA LYS A 76 -3.54 -0.87 1.09
C LYS A 76 -2.33 -0.22 1.76
N ARG A 77 -2.44 1.05 2.04
CA ARG A 77 -1.46 1.79 2.89
C ARG A 77 -0.04 1.81 2.37
N MET A 78 0.16 1.76 1.05
CA MET A 78 1.50 1.94 0.47
C MET A 78 1.96 3.36 0.73
N TYR A 79 3.04 3.51 1.49
CA TYR A 79 3.56 4.82 1.85
C TYR A 79 5.06 4.76 2.15
N VAL A 80 5.78 5.76 1.70
CA VAL A 80 7.18 5.99 2.05
C VAL A 80 7.31 7.44 2.49
N LYS A 81 7.93 7.65 3.64
CA LYS A 81 8.19 9.01 4.13
C LYS A 81 9.00 9.80 3.12
N LYS A 82 8.71 11.10 3.00
CA LYS A 82 9.34 11.97 1.99
C LYS A 82 10.87 11.91 2.04
N ILE A 83 11.46 11.93 3.24
CA ILE A 83 12.91 11.91 3.40
C ILE A 83 13.57 10.60 2.95
N PHE A 84 12.80 9.54 2.82
CA PHE A 84 13.30 8.22 2.39
C PHE A 84 12.94 7.89 0.93
N ARG A 85 12.31 8.81 0.20
CA ARG A 85 11.92 8.57 -1.20
C ARG A 85 13.13 8.59 -2.14
N GLY A 86 12.98 7.93 -3.29
CA GLY A 86 14.05 7.84 -4.27
C GLY A 86 15.11 6.78 -3.96
N LYS A 87 14.83 5.88 -3.01
CA LYS A 87 15.76 4.82 -2.58
C LYS A 87 15.26 3.40 -2.88
N GLY A 88 14.16 3.29 -3.63
CA GLY A 88 13.61 1.99 -4.01
C GLY A 88 12.75 1.31 -2.94
N LEU A 89 12.34 2.02 -1.90
CA LEU A 89 11.57 1.42 -0.80
C LEU A 89 10.18 0.99 -1.23
N SER A 90 9.50 1.75 -2.08
CA SER A 90 8.17 1.38 -2.56
C SER A 90 8.21 0.03 -3.29
N LYS A 91 9.26 -0.19 -4.09
CA LYS A 91 9.44 -1.45 -4.80
C LYS A 91 9.71 -2.60 -3.81
N LEU A 92 10.54 -2.35 -2.80
CA LEU A 92 10.82 -3.33 -1.76
C LEU A 92 9.53 -3.73 -1.03
N ILE A 93 8.73 -2.76 -0.63
CA ILE A 93 7.45 -3.01 0.06
C ILE A 93 6.53 -3.82 -0.84
N LEU A 94 6.38 -3.42 -2.10
CA LEU A 94 5.53 -4.11 -3.06
C LEU A 94 5.94 -5.57 -3.24
N GLN A 95 7.24 -5.83 -3.39
CA GLN A 95 7.76 -7.19 -3.53
C GLN A 95 7.47 -8.04 -2.30
N GLU A 96 7.60 -7.48 -1.10
CA GLU A 96 7.31 -8.20 0.14
C GLU A 96 5.81 -8.52 0.26
N LEU A 97 4.95 -7.58 -0.12
CA LEU A 97 3.51 -7.83 -0.12
C LEU A 97 3.12 -8.91 -1.14
N GLU A 98 3.71 -8.89 -2.33
CA GLU A 98 3.46 -9.92 -3.35
C GLU A 98 3.93 -11.29 -2.87
N ARG A 99 5.11 -11.34 -2.27
CA ARG A 99 5.64 -12.58 -1.71
C ARG A 99 4.69 -13.16 -0.66
N LYS A 100 4.22 -12.30 0.24
CA LYS A 100 3.30 -12.72 1.31
C LYS A 100 1.95 -13.15 0.74
N ALA A 101 1.43 -12.45 -0.24
CA ALA A 101 0.18 -12.82 -0.90
C ALA A 101 0.26 -14.22 -1.52
N LYS A 102 1.37 -14.54 -2.17
CA LYS A 102 1.61 -15.90 -2.71
C LYS A 102 1.69 -16.94 -1.60
N GLU A 103 2.41 -16.63 -0.53
CA GLU A 103 2.53 -17.51 0.63
C GLU A 103 1.17 -17.81 1.25
N MET A 104 0.25 -16.84 1.21
CA MET A 104 -1.12 -16.98 1.70
C MET A 104 -2.06 -17.62 0.67
N ASN A 105 -1.53 -18.08 -0.46
CA ASN A 105 -2.26 -18.77 -1.52
C ASN A 105 -3.28 -17.91 -2.29
N TYR A 106 -3.06 -16.60 -2.36
CA TYR A 106 -3.86 -15.74 -3.22
C TYR A 106 -3.34 -15.79 -4.65
N GLY A 107 -4.25 -15.76 -5.63
CA GLY A 107 -3.90 -15.83 -7.05
C GLY A 107 -3.87 -14.48 -7.75
N ARG A 108 -4.34 -13.42 -7.07
CA ARG A 108 -4.47 -12.10 -7.67
C ARG A 108 -4.31 -11.02 -6.62
N ILE A 109 -3.63 -9.92 -7.00
CA ILE A 109 -3.56 -8.70 -6.19
C ILE A 109 -4.26 -7.58 -6.94
N VAL A 110 -5.04 -6.79 -6.21
CA VAL A 110 -5.67 -5.57 -6.73
C VAL A 110 -5.31 -4.40 -5.83
N LEU A 111 -5.45 -3.20 -6.36
CA LEU A 111 -5.22 -1.97 -5.61
C LEU A 111 -5.93 -0.79 -6.28
N GLU A 112 -6.19 0.24 -5.49
CA GLU A 112 -6.64 1.53 -5.98
C GLU A 112 -5.54 2.55 -5.70
N THR A 113 -5.26 3.41 -6.67
CA THR A 113 -4.40 4.55 -6.52
C THR A 113 -5.07 5.76 -7.14
N GLY A 114 -4.37 6.87 -7.33
CA GLY A 114 -4.98 8.07 -7.87
C GLY A 114 -4.14 8.72 -8.96
N VAL A 115 -4.83 9.47 -9.83
CA VAL A 115 -4.19 10.17 -10.96
C VAL A 115 -3.17 11.22 -10.52
N ARG A 116 -3.26 11.67 -9.26
CA ARG A 116 -2.33 12.66 -8.71
C ARG A 116 -1.11 12.04 -8.03
N GLN A 117 -0.93 10.73 -8.21
CA GLN A 117 0.18 9.97 -7.65
C GLN A 117 0.99 9.30 -8.78
N PRO A 118 1.63 10.10 -9.65
CA PRO A 118 2.30 9.56 -10.84
C PRO A 118 3.43 8.58 -10.53
N GLU A 119 4.13 8.74 -9.41
CA GLU A 119 5.19 7.81 -9.03
C GLU A 119 4.62 6.43 -8.67
N ALA A 120 3.47 6.41 -7.98
CA ALA A 120 2.79 5.17 -7.64
C ALA A 120 2.29 4.46 -8.91
N VAL A 121 1.64 5.21 -9.80
CA VAL A 121 1.18 4.68 -11.09
C VAL A 121 2.34 4.04 -11.85
N ASN A 122 3.46 4.76 -11.96
CA ASN A 122 4.64 4.27 -12.65
C ASN A 122 5.19 2.99 -12.01
N LEU A 123 5.24 2.95 -10.68
CA LEU A 123 5.70 1.76 -9.95
C LEU A 123 4.84 0.53 -10.29
N TYR A 124 3.51 0.69 -10.22
CA TYR A 124 2.61 -0.43 -10.46
C TYR A 124 2.68 -0.92 -11.90
N GLU A 125 2.68 0.00 -12.87
CA GLU A 125 2.78 -0.36 -14.28
C GLU A 125 4.09 -1.08 -14.60
N LYS A 126 5.20 -0.60 -14.06
CA LYS A 126 6.51 -1.26 -14.24
C LYS A 126 6.60 -2.60 -13.52
N SER A 127 5.77 -2.81 -12.52
CA SER A 127 5.74 -4.06 -11.75
C SER A 127 4.77 -5.08 -12.32
N GLY A 128 4.18 -4.81 -13.48
CA GLY A 128 3.31 -5.75 -14.18
C GLY A 128 1.83 -5.63 -13.86
N TYR A 129 1.44 -4.58 -13.14
CA TYR A 129 0.03 -4.31 -12.88
C TYR A 129 -0.64 -3.69 -14.10
N ARG A 130 -1.90 -4.02 -14.32
CA ARG A 130 -2.71 -3.51 -15.43
C ARG A 130 -4.01 -2.92 -14.91
N ILE A 131 -4.55 -1.96 -15.64
CA ILE A 131 -5.85 -1.35 -15.33
C ILE A 131 -6.91 -2.43 -15.29
N ILE A 132 -7.77 -2.38 -14.27
CA ILE A 132 -8.92 -3.27 -14.10
C ILE A 132 -10.19 -2.45 -13.91
N GLU A 133 -11.33 -3.13 -13.91
CA GLU A 133 -12.62 -2.51 -13.63
C GLU A 133 -12.61 -1.88 -12.23
N PRO A 134 -13.14 -0.66 -12.09
CA PRO A 134 -13.28 -0.03 -10.78
C PRO A 134 -14.08 -0.88 -9.80
N TYR A 135 -13.72 -0.78 -8.52
CA TYR A 135 -14.41 -1.49 -7.46
C TYR A 135 -14.48 -0.62 -6.20
N GLY A 136 -15.34 -1.01 -5.29
CA GLY A 136 -15.41 -0.40 -3.98
C GLY A 136 -16.05 0.98 -3.97
N LYS A 137 -15.84 1.65 -2.87
CA LYS A 137 -16.47 2.90 -2.49
C LYS A 137 -16.19 4.07 -3.44
N TYR A 138 -15.01 4.11 -4.03
CA TYR A 138 -14.59 5.19 -4.93
C TYR A 138 -14.67 4.81 -6.40
N ALA A 139 -15.45 3.77 -6.74
CA ALA A 139 -15.54 3.27 -8.12
C ALA A 139 -15.98 4.32 -9.14
N ASP A 140 -16.79 5.31 -8.71
CA ASP A 140 -17.28 6.38 -9.58
C ASP A 140 -16.40 7.64 -9.55
N ASP A 141 -15.32 7.63 -8.77
CA ASP A 141 -14.43 8.80 -8.67
C ASP A 141 -13.48 8.82 -9.88
N PRO A 142 -13.55 9.89 -10.72
CA PRO A 142 -12.69 9.96 -11.91
C PRO A 142 -11.20 10.13 -11.59
N GLU A 143 -10.86 10.46 -10.35
CA GLU A 143 -9.47 10.58 -9.93
C GLU A 143 -8.87 9.26 -9.44
N SER A 144 -9.68 8.20 -9.30
CA SER A 144 -9.21 6.88 -8.87
C SER A 144 -8.83 6.01 -10.05
N LEU A 145 -7.73 5.27 -9.89
CA LEU A 145 -7.24 4.29 -10.85
C LEU A 145 -7.15 2.93 -10.16
N TYR A 146 -7.54 1.89 -10.86
CA TYR A 146 -7.60 0.53 -10.33
C TYR A 146 -6.69 -0.38 -11.11
N TYR A 147 -5.84 -1.11 -10.41
CA TYR A 147 -4.85 -1.99 -10.99
C TYR A 147 -4.96 -3.39 -10.42
N GLY A 148 -4.60 -4.36 -11.22
CA GLY A 148 -4.53 -5.73 -10.76
C GLY A 148 -3.39 -6.48 -11.42
N LYS A 149 -2.95 -7.56 -10.76
CA LYS A 149 -1.88 -8.42 -11.24
C LYS A 149 -2.17 -9.85 -10.82
N ASN A 150 -2.05 -10.79 -11.77
CA ASN A 150 -2.13 -12.19 -11.44
C ASN A 150 -0.80 -12.62 -10.82
N LEU A 151 -0.89 -13.41 -9.74
CA LEU A 151 0.27 -13.97 -9.07
C LEU A 151 0.57 -15.33 -9.67
N ASN A 152 1.79 -15.52 -10.15
CA ASN A 152 2.24 -16.79 -10.70
C ASN A 152 2.99 -17.57 -9.64
N TYR A 153 2.77 -18.88 -9.62
CA TYR A 153 3.40 -19.80 -8.70
C TYR A 153 4.42 -20.67 -9.41
#